data_376da84b0b8f56e0becbc0039882c483
#
_entry.id   376da84b0b8f56e0becbc0039882c483
#
_cell.length_a   1.000
_cell.length_b   1.000
_cell.length_c   1.000
_cell.angle_alpha   90.00
_cell.angle_beta   90.00
_cell.angle_gamma   90.00
#
_symmetry.space_group_name_H-M   'P 1'
#
loop_
_entity.id
_entity.type
_entity.pdbx_description
1 polymer ?
#
loop_
_entity_poly.entity_id
_entity_poly.type
_entity_poly.pdbx_seq_one_letter_code
_entity_poly.pdbx_strand_id
1 'polypeptide(L)'
;QMCIRDRDWAFSFFMQQGYGHLAAISSVAGIRGLAPAPAYSASKAYQIHYLEALRQRARISRKRVCVTDVRPGFVRTPLLSHPEKLFWVDEPEKAVRAIYRAISARKKKAVITRRWAFLAPWMRIAPEWLVAKILGKA
;
A
#
# COMPACT_ATOMS: atom_id res chain seq x y z
N GLN A 1 9.12 -12.20 -5.38
CA GLN A 1 9.49 -13.23 -4.39
C GLN A 1 10.53 -12.75 -3.37
N MET A 2 11.61 -12.05 -3.76
CA MET A 2 12.64 -11.57 -2.83
C MET A 2 12.05 -10.70 -1.71
N CYS A 3 11.26 -9.70 -2.03
CA CYS A 3 10.68 -8.78 -1.02
C CYS A 3 9.79 -9.45 0.03
N ILE A 4 9.25 -10.64 -0.23
CA ILE A 4 8.43 -11.36 0.75
C ILE A 4 9.32 -12.10 1.73
N ARG A 5 10.33 -12.80 1.24
CA ARG A 5 11.30 -13.52 2.07
C ARG A 5 11.99 -12.58 3.05
N ASP A 6 12.43 -11.41 2.58
CA ASP A 6 13.08 -10.40 3.42
C ASP A 6 12.13 -9.88 4.51
N ARG A 7 10.86 -9.65 4.17
CA ARG A 7 9.84 -9.20 5.12
C ARG A 7 9.48 -10.28 6.12
N ASP A 8 9.40 -11.53 5.69
CA ASP A 8 9.12 -12.66 6.56
C ASP A 8 10.26 -12.91 7.55
N TRP A 9 11.49 -12.83 7.07
CA TRP A 9 12.68 -12.90 7.91
C TRP A 9 12.71 -11.76 8.94
N ALA A 10 12.57 -10.51 8.50
CA ALA A 10 12.57 -9.35 9.39
C ALA A 10 11.42 -9.41 10.42
N PHE A 11 10.23 -9.83 9.99
CA PHE A 11 9.11 -9.99 10.89
C PHE A 11 9.37 -11.08 11.94
N SER A 12 9.91 -12.23 11.54
CA SER A 12 10.26 -13.34 12.42
C SER A 12 11.30 -12.92 13.45
N PHE A 13 12.32 -12.16 13.03
CA PHE A 13 13.31 -11.57 13.92
C PHE A 13 12.65 -10.65 14.97
N PHE A 14 11.79 -9.73 14.54
CA PHE A 14 11.06 -8.85 15.47
C PHE A 14 10.13 -9.61 16.42
N MET A 15 9.53 -10.70 15.95
CA MET A 15 8.68 -11.55 16.79
C MET A 15 9.49 -12.27 17.87
N GLN A 16 10.70 -12.73 17.57
CA GLN A 16 11.61 -13.31 18.55
C GLN A 16 12.09 -12.25 19.55
N GLN A 17 12.51 -11.10 19.07
CA GLN A 17 12.92 -9.95 19.88
C GLN A 17 11.81 -9.40 20.79
N GLY A 18 10.54 -9.58 20.39
CA GLY A 18 9.36 -9.11 21.12
C GLY A 18 8.93 -7.70 20.77
N TYR A 19 9.70 -6.95 20.01
CA TYR A 19 9.37 -5.58 19.53
C TYR A 19 10.03 -5.31 18.19
N GLY A 20 9.48 -4.35 17.44
CA GLY A 20 10.04 -3.94 16.16
C GLY A 20 9.06 -3.13 15.33
N HIS A 21 9.54 -2.67 14.16
CA HIS A 21 8.71 -1.93 13.20
C HIS A 21 9.06 -2.34 11.77
N LEU A 22 8.14 -3.03 11.12
CA LEU A 22 8.20 -3.36 9.70
C LEU A 22 7.37 -2.36 8.90
N ALA A 23 7.99 -1.61 8.01
CA ALA A 23 7.29 -0.75 7.07
C ALA A 23 7.45 -1.27 5.64
N ALA A 24 6.37 -1.29 4.88
CA ALA A 24 6.40 -1.70 3.49
C ALA A 24 5.50 -0.83 2.61
N ILE A 25 5.94 -0.63 1.37
CA ILE A 25 5.22 0.18 0.39
C ILE A 25 4.45 -0.76 -0.55
N SER A 26 3.11 -0.75 -0.43
CA SER A 26 2.19 -1.39 -1.36
C SER A 26 1.70 -0.40 -2.42
N SER A 27 0.40 -0.25 -2.63
CA SER A 27 -0.20 0.76 -3.50
C SER A 27 -1.71 0.83 -3.29
N VAL A 28 -2.34 1.95 -3.63
CA VAL A 28 -3.81 2.02 -3.79
C VAL A 28 -4.31 1.09 -4.89
N ALA A 29 -3.47 0.80 -5.89
CA ALA A 29 -3.75 -0.16 -6.96
C ALA A 29 -4.02 -1.59 -6.46
N GLY A 30 -3.60 -1.93 -5.23
CA GLY A 30 -3.88 -3.23 -4.63
C GLY A 30 -5.23 -3.32 -3.90
N ILE A 31 -6.00 -2.24 -3.87
CA ILE A 31 -7.32 -2.23 -3.21
C ILE A 31 -8.37 -2.92 -4.08
N ARG A 32 -8.23 -2.81 -5.40
CA ARG A 32 -9.11 -3.37 -6.41
C ARG A 32 -8.31 -3.83 -7.63
N GLY A 33 -8.84 -4.80 -8.39
CA GLY A 33 -8.31 -5.14 -9.71
C GLY A 33 -8.43 -3.97 -10.67
N LEU A 34 -7.36 -3.67 -11.39
CA LEU A 34 -7.30 -2.56 -12.35
C LEU A 34 -7.07 -3.08 -13.75
N ALA A 35 -8.01 -2.83 -14.66
CA ALA A 35 -7.94 -3.30 -16.05
C ALA A 35 -6.63 -2.88 -16.78
N PRO A 36 -6.12 -1.64 -16.64
CA PRO A 36 -4.87 -1.23 -17.30
C PRO A 36 -3.62 -1.96 -16.79
N ALA A 37 -3.65 -2.53 -15.58
CA ALA A 37 -2.48 -3.15 -14.96
C ALA A 37 -2.87 -4.33 -14.05
N PRO A 38 -3.43 -5.43 -14.59
CA PRO A 38 -4.00 -6.51 -13.80
C PRO A 38 -2.94 -7.24 -12.95
N ALA A 39 -1.79 -7.57 -13.52
CA ALA A 39 -0.71 -8.24 -12.78
C ALA A 39 -0.13 -7.35 -11.67
N TYR A 40 0.01 -6.05 -11.92
CA TYR A 40 0.47 -5.08 -10.92
C TYR A 40 -0.53 -4.98 -9.76
N SER A 41 -1.81 -4.80 -10.06
CA SER A 41 -2.85 -4.70 -9.03
C SER A 41 -2.94 -5.98 -8.18
N ALA A 42 -2.87 -7.15 -8.81
CA ALA A 42 -2.83 -8.44 -8.11
C ALA A 42 -1.61 -8.56 -7.19
N SER A 43 -0.42 -8.17 -7.66
CA SER A 43 0.80 -8.20 -6.85
C SER A 43 0.72 -7.27 -5.64
N LYS A 44 0.11 -6.10 -5.79
CA LYS A 44 -0.09 -5.13 -4.71
C LYS A 44 -1.19 -5.57 -3.74
N ALA A 45 -2.25 -6.21 -4.22
CA ALA A 45 -3.27 -6.83 -3.37
C ALA A 45 -2.68 -7.92 -2.48
N TYR A 46 -1.84 -8.79 -3.05
CA TYR A 46 -1.09 -9.78 -2.29
C TYR A 46 -0.29 -9.14 -1.15
N GLN A 47 0.48 -8.07 -1.43
CA GLN A 47 1.26 -7.36 -0.41
C GLN A 47 0.37 -6.79 0.70
N ILE A 48 -0.78 -6.22 0.36
CA ILE A 48 -1.74 -5.67 1.31
C ILE A 48 -2.24 -6.74 2.28
N HIS A 49 -2.68 -7.88 1.75
CA HIS A 49 -3.19 -8.99 2.56
C HIS A 49 -2.09 -9.64 3.41
N TYR A 50 -0.90 -9.81 2.84
CA TYR A 50 0.25 -10.31 3.58
C TYR A 50 0.59 -9.43 4.79
N LEU A 51 0.72 -8.12 4.60
CA LEU A 51 0.99 -7.18 5.70
C LEU A 51 -0.15 -7.14 6.73
N GLU A 52 -1.39 -7.34 6.30
CA GLU A 52 -2.53 -7.45 7.21
C GLU A 52 -2.43 -8.70 8.08
N ALA A 53 -2.07 -9.84 7.50
CA ALA A 53 -1.85 -11.09 8.23
C ALA A 53 -0.71 -10.97 9.25
N LEU A 54 0.41 -10.31 8.90
CA LEU A 54 1.50 -10.05 9.85
C LEU A 54 1.04 -9.18 11.04
N ARG A 55 0.20 -8.16 10.81
CA ARG A 55 -0.39 -7.37 11.91
C ARG A 55 -1.26 -8.22 12.85
N GLN A 56 -2.04 -9.14 12.27
CA GLN A 56 -2.86 -10.06 13.07
C GLN A 56 -1.98 -10.98 13.90
N ARG A 57 -0.94 -11.58 13.31
CA ARG A 57 0.02 -12.42 14.03
C ARG A 57 0.67 -11.69 15.20
N ALA A 58 1.16 -10.46 14.97
CA ALA A 58 1.76 -9.65 16.03
C ALA A 58 0.77 -9.38 17.18
N ARG A 59 -0.50 -9.08 16.85
CA ARG A 59 -1.56 -8.82 17.83
C ARG A 59 -1.92 -10.07 18.64
N ILE A 60 -2.10 -11.20 17.97
CA ILE A 60 -2.44 -12.49 18.63
C ILE A 60 -1.32 -12.90 19.60
N SER A 61 -0.07 -12.74 19.18
CA SER A 61 1.09 -13.06 20.00
C SER A 61 1.41 -12.00 21.09
N ARG A 62 0.60 -10.95 21.20
CA ARG A 62 0.78 -9.84 22.16
C ARG A 62 2.18 -9.20 22.12
N LYS A 63 2.88 -9.26 20.98
CA LYS A 63 4.21 -8.66 20.80
C LYS A 63 4.08 -7.19 20.39
N ARG A 64 5.05 -6.38 20.78
CA ARG A 64 5.10 -4.95 20.43
C ARG A 64 5.69 -4.71 19.03
N VAL A 65 5.28 -5.53 18.06
CA VAL A 65 5.69 -5.41 16.67
C VAL A 65 4.67 -4.60 15.89
N CYS A 66 5.10 -3.49 15.33
CA CYS A 66 4.30 -2.66 14.44
C CYS A 66 4.54 -3.07 12.99
N VAL A 67 3.48 -3.12 12.19
CA VAL A 67 3.58 -3.33 10.73
C VAL A 67 2.83 -2.21 10.02
N THR A 68 3.56 -1.36 9.30
CA THR A 68 3.04 -0.23 8.53
C THR A 68 2.92 -0.60 7.06
N ASP A 69 1.70 -0.51 6.53
CA ASP A 69 1.38 -0.66 5.11
C ASP A 69 1.15 0.73 4.50
N VAL A 70 2.12 1.19 3.73
CA VAL A 70 2.06 2.48 3.03
C VAL A 70 1.51 2.24 1.63
N ARG A 71 0.44 2.96 1.29
CA ARG A 71 -0.29 2.84 0.01
C ARG A 71 -0.24 4.16 -0.75
N PRO A 72 0.81 4.41 -1.53
CA PRO A 72 0.85 5.56 -2.42
C PRO A 72 -0.23 5.46 -3.51
N GLY A 73 -0.74 6.62 -3.93
CA GLY A 73 -1.40 6.78 -5.23
C GLY A 73 -0.39 6.94 -6.35
N PHE A 74 -0.74 7.72 -7.37
CA PHE A 74 0.22 8.06 -8.43
C PHE A 74 1.23 9.09 -7.92
N VAL A 75 2.50 8.81 -8.12
CA VAL A 75 3.61 9.71 -7.79
C VAL A 75 4.43 9.91 -9.06
N ARG A 76 4.75 11.15 -9.39
CA ARG A 76 5.56 11.50 -10.56
C ARG A 76 6.95 10.89 -10.44
N THR A 77 7.17 9.79 -11.13
CA THR A 77 8.44 9.06 -11.18
C THR A 77 8.70 8.59 -12.60
N PRO A 78 9.95 8.26 -12.96
CA PRO A 78 10.26 7.69 -14.28
C PRO A 78 9.49 6.39 -14.59
N LEU A 79 8.93 5.73 -13.58
CA LEU A 79 8.12 4.51 -13.74
C LEU A 79 6.75 4.79 -14.39
N LEU A 80 6.26 6.04 -14.35
CA LEU A 80 5.02 6.45 -14.98
C LEU A 80 5.27 6.89 -16.42
N SER A 81 4.87 6.07 -17.37
CA SER A 81 5.08 6.34 -18.80
C SER A 81 4.33 7.58 -19.32
N HIS A 82 3.13 7.87 -18.77
CA HIS A 82 2.25 8.95 -19.21
C HIS A 82 1.58 9.65 -18.03
N PRO A 83 2.33 10.41 -17.21
CA PRO A 83 1.77 11.07 -16.03
C PRO A 83 0.69 12.10 -16.36
N GLU A 84 0.71 12.68 -17.57
CA GLU A 84 -0.28 13.64 -18.06
C GLU A 84 -1.67 13.04 -18.28
N LYS A 85 -1.77 11.74 -18.48
CA LYS A 85 -3.04 11.00 -18.62
C LYS A 85 -3.63 10.56 -17.29
N LEU A 86 -2.88 10.71 -16.21
CA LEU A 86 -3.28 10.23 -14.89
C LEU A 86 -3.79 11.38 -14.02
N PHE A 87 -4.82 11.11 -13.26
CA PHE A 87 -5.38 12.08 -12.32
C PHE A 87 -4.72 11.95 -10.93
N TRP A 88 -4.58 13.07 -10.24
CA TRP A 88 -4.05 13.14 -8.87
C TRP A 88 -2.65 12.58 -8.70
N VAL A 89 -1.77 12.95 -9.60
CA VAL A 89 -0.34 12.65 -9.50
C VAL A 89 0.29 13.60 -8.46
N ASP A 90 0.94 13.04 -7.46
CA ASP A 90 1.68 13.80 -6.45
C ASP A 90 3.15 13.98 -6.87
N GLU A 91 3.74 15.09 -6.43
CA GLU A 91 5.18 15.31 -6.56
C GLU A 91 5.94 14.41 -5.57
N PRO A 92 7.12 13.88 -5.96
CA PRO A 92 7.90 12.94 -5.16
C PRO A 92 8.19 13.43 -3.75
N GLU A 93 8.59 14.70 -3.59
CA GLU A 93 8.96 15.28 -2.30
C GLU A 93 7.78 15.30 -1.33
N LYS A 94 6.58 15.60 -1.84
CA LYS A 94 5.35 15.59 -1.05
C LYS A 94 4.99 14.17 -0.61
N ALA A 95 5.10 13.20 -1.52
CA ALA A 95 4.85 11.81 -1.24
C ALA A 95 5.84 11.27 -0.18
N VAL A 96 7.15 11.54 -0.35
CA VAL A 96 8.19 11.12 0.59
C VAL A 96 7.96 11.68 1.98
N ARG A 97 7.66 12.98 2.12
CA ARG A 97 7.34 13.58 3.43
C ARG A 97 6.14 12.92 4.09
N ALA A 98 5.10 12.58 3.31
CA ALA A 98 3.91 11.92 3.84
C ALA A 98 4.19 10.46 4.26
N ILE A 99 5.00 9.74 3.48
CA ILE A 99 5.46 8.39 3.79
C ILE A 99 6.28 8.39 5.08
N TYR A 100 7.26 9.27 5.17
CA TYR A 100 8.10 9.40 6.37
C TYR A 100 7.27 9.64 7.63
N ARG A 101 6.34 10.62 7.59
CA ARG A 101 5.43 10.90 8.71
C ARG A 101 4.58 9.69 9.10
N ALA A 102 4.11 8.93 8.11
CA ALA A 102 3.28 7.74 8.36
C ALA A 102 4.09 6.63 9.06
N ILE A 103 5.33 6.41 8.63
CA ILE A 103 6.25 5.43 9.21
C ILE A 103 6.65 5.87 10.62
N SER A 104 7.11 7.12 10.80
CA SER A 104 7.52 7.65 12.11
C SER A 104 6.37 7.61 13.13
N ALA A 105 5.13 7.87 12.70
CA ALA A 105 3.94 7.75 13.53
C ALA A 105 3.45 6.30 13.72
N ARG A 106 4.16 5.29 13.22
CA ARG A 106 3.82 3.86 13.29
C ARG A 106 2.38 3.54 12.86
N LYS A 107 1.89 4.23 11.81
CA LYS A 107 0.53 4.02 11.31
C LYS A 107 0.38 2.60 10.75
N LYS A 108 -0.67 1.89 11.13
CA LYS A 108 -0.95 0.53 10.62
C LYS A 108 -1.20 0.50 9.12
N LYS A 109 -1.96 1.49 8.62
CA LYS A 109 -2.29 1.69 7.21
C LYS A 109 -2.16 3.17 6.90
N ALA A 110 -1.50 3.53 5.81
CA ALA A 110 -1.34 4.91 5.39
C ALA A 110 -1.54 5.03 3.88
N VAL A 111 -2.70 5.53 3.48
CA VAL A 111 -2.92 5.95 2.10
C VAL A 111 -2.27 7.32 1.93
N ILE A 112 -1.31 7.40 1.03
CA ILE A 112 -0.61 8.64 0.74
C ILE A 112 -1.43 9.42 -0.27
N THR A 113 -1.59 10.73 -0.02
CA THR A 113 -2.52 11.65 -0.66
C THR A 113 -3.94 11.56 -0.07
N ARG A 114 -4.41 12.71 0.42
CA ARG A 114 -5.74 12.82 1.05
C ARG A 114 -6.89 12.42 0.11
N ARG A 115 -6.74 12.73 -1.19
CA ARG A 115 -7.76 12.39 -2.21
C ARG A 115 -7.92 10.88 -2.36
N TRP A 116 -6.82 10.15 -2.46
CA TRP A 116 -6.83 8.70 -2.50
C TRP A 116 -7.30 8.07 -1.19
N ALA A 117 -7.00 8.67 -0.05
CA ALA A 117 -7.50 8.19 1.23
C ALA A 117 -9.04 8.25 1.32
N PHE A 118 -9.65 9.26 0.70
CA PHE A 118 -11.09 9.37 0.60
C PHE A 118 -11.69 8.37 -0.40
N LEU A 119 -11.05 8.16 -1.54
CA LEU A 119 -11.55 7.28 -2.59
C LEU A 119 -11.34 5.78 -2.29
N ALA A 120 -10.29 5.43 -1.56
CA ALA A 120 -9.91 4.04 -1.29
C ALA A 120 -11.02 3.17 -0.67
N PRO A 121 -11.82 3.62 0.31
CA PRO A 121 -12.95 2.86 0.82
C PRO A 121 -14.01 2.57 -0.24
N TRP A 122 -14.32 3.58 -1.08
CA TRP A 122 -15.29 3.46 -2.16
C TRP A 122 -14.84 2.50 -3.25
N MET A 123 -13.56 2.50 -3.61
CA MET A 123 -13.01 1.55 -4.57
C MET A 123 -13.23 0.10 -4.13
N ARG A 124 -13.23 -0.16 -2.83
CA ARG A 124 -13.39 -1.51 -2.29
C ARG A 124 -14.80 -2.07 -2.47
N ILE A 125 -15.82 -1.22 -2.36
CA ILE A 125 -17.24 -1.61 -2.40
C ILE A 125 -17.92 -1.31 -3.75
N ALA A 126 -17.30 -0.47 -4.60
CA ALA A 126 -17.88 -0.09 -5.89
C ALA A 126 -18.12 -1.30 -6.79
N PRO A 127 -19.22 -1.35 -7.55
CA PRO A 127 -19.45 -2.39 -8.55
C PRO A 127 -18.36 -2.41 -9.62
N GLU A 128 -18.05 -3.58 -10.17
CA GLU A 128 -16.97 -3.75 -11.14
C GLU A 128 -17.17 -2.88 -12.40
N TRP A 129 -18.38 -2.81 -12.92
CA TRP A 129 -18.71 -2.00 -14.10
C TRP A 129 -18.41 -0.50 -13.88
N LEU A 130 -18.63 0.00 -12.65
CA LEU A 130 -18.34 1.41 -12.32
C LEU A 130 -16.84 1.66 -12.26
N VAL A 131 -16.09 0.75 -11.67
CA VAL A 131 -14.62 0.83 -11.62
C VAL A 131 -14.04 0.78 -13.03
N ALA A 132 -14.53 -0.14 -13.89
CA ALA A 132 -14.11 -0.26 -15.28
C ALA A 132 -14.42 1.02 -16.08
N LYS A 133 -15.58 1.64 -15.87
CA LYS A 133 -15.96 2.90 -16.54
C LYS A 133 -15.08 4.09 -16.14
N ILE A 134 -14.69 4.16 -14.87
CA ILE A 134 -13.85 5.26 -14.35
C ILE A 134 -12.39 5.09 -14.76
N LEU A 135 -11.86 3.88 -14.64
CA LEU A 135 -10.44 3.59 -14.84
C LEU A 135 -10.10 3.13 -16.26
N GLY A 136 -11.09 2.67 -17.02
CA GLY A 136 -10.91 2.25 -18.41
C GLY A 136 -10.80 3.42 -19.40
N LYS A 137 -10.98 4.66 -18.93
CA LYS A 137 -10.80 5.89 -19.72
C LYS A 137 -9.45 6.59 -19.42
N ALA A 138 -8.62 6.02 -18.54
CA ALA A 138 -7.32 6.54 -18.17
C ALA A 138 -6.19 5.88 -18.94
#